data_2a255cb3ebc077478069811fcb534ef8
#
_entry.id   2a255cb3ebc077478069811fcb534ef8
#
_cell.length_a   1.000
_cell.length_b   1.000
_cell.length_c   1.000
_cell.angle_alpha   90.00
_cell.angle_beta   90.00
_cell.angle_gamma   90.00
#
_symmetry.space_group_name_H-M   'P 1'
#
loop_
_entity.id
_entity.type
_entity.pdbx_description
1 polymer ?
#
loop_
_entity_poly.entity_id
_entity_poly.type
_entity_poly.pdbx_seq_one_letter_code
_entity_poly.pdbx_strand_id
1 'polypeptide(L)'
;MAKLILKSSKLISLNDSENIDLGELRFDISQFKIPSAMVVQKDDFISKVERERNANGELVETGKYTIAFKVYDRAFIELVLQNGSTEIGSPITIVVEHQESLPIFDQYEEGEFVPITFHGIRVKPKRVQKKTFVGQGKPMIDTWQYSELKVEADSYVIGEVNETKAK
;
A
#
# COMPACT_ATOMS: atom_id res chain seq x y z
N MET A 1 2.28 -24.87 1.49
CA MET A 1 2.21 -23.47 1.94
C MET A 1 3.52 -22.76 1.61
N ALA A 2 3.46 -21.63 0.94
CA ALA A 2 4.65 -20.79 0.74
C ALA A 2 5.14 -20.26 2.09
N LYS A 3 6.43 -20.40 2.38
CA LYS A 3 7.04 -19.77 3.54
C LYS A 3 7.24 -18.27 3.27
N LEU A 4 6.80 -17.43 4.18
CA LEU A 4 7.17 -16.02 4.15
C LEU A 4 8.62 -15.89 4.60
N ILE A 5 9.48 -15.37 3.73
CA ILE A 5 10.89 -15.16 4.01
C ILE A 5 11.14 -13.67 4.19
N LEU A 6 11.75 -13.30 5.30
CA LEU A 6 12.13 -11.91 5.55
C LEU A 6 13.40 -11.59 4.74
N LYS A 7 13.40 -10.43 4.11
CA LYS A 7 14.51 -9.96 3.29
C LYS A 7 15.72 -9.51 4.13
N SER A 8 15.50 -9.23 5.39
CA SER A 8 16.56 -8.80 6.30
C SER A 8 17.22 -9.99 6.99
N SER A 9 18.52 -10.12 6.85
CA SER A 9 19.35 -11.10 7.55
C SER A 9 19.58 -10.78 9.04
N LYS A 10 19.00 -9.72 9.57
CA LYS A 10 19.21 -9.26 10.94
C LYS A 10 18.23 -9.80 11.98
N LEU A 11 17.47 -10.84 11.66
CA LEU A 11 16.75 -11.60 12.68
C LEU A 11 17.74 -12.47 13.48
N ILE A 12 18.47 -11.81 14.33
CA ILE A 12 19.26 -12.44 15.37
C ILE A 12 18.27 -12.95 16.40
N SER A 13 18.14 -14.18 16.58
CA SER A 13 17.28 -14.96 17.45
C SER A 13 16.10 -14.23 18.15
N LEU A 14 14.95 -14.87 18.18
CA LEU A 14 13.74 -14.37 18.89
C LEU A 14 13.97 -14.06 20.39
N ASN A 15 15.09 -14.51 20.97
CA ASN A 15 15.43 -14.27 22.37
C ASN A 15 16.08 -12.91 22.59
N ASP A 16 16.63 -12.29 21.55
CA ASP A 16 17.19 -10.93 21.61
C ASP A 16 16.17 -9.86 21.16
N SER A 17 14.89 -10.21 21.18
CA SER A 17 13.82 -9.44 20.55
C SER A 17 13.32 -8.21 21.32
N GLU A 18 13.97 -7.81 22.40
CA GLU A 18 13.54 -6.67 23.20
C GLU A 18 13.48 -5.35 22.42
N ASN A 19 14.08 -5.30 21.21
CA ASN A 19 14.18 -4.09 20.42
C ASN A 19 13.87 -4.26 18.91
N ILE A 20 13.17 -5.33 18.49
CA ILE A 20 12.80 -5.48 17.08
C ILE A 20 11.57 -4.61 16.81
N ASP A 21 11.74 -3.58 16.00
CA ASP A 21 10.60 -2.87 15.42
C ASP A 21 10.06 -3.66 14.23
N LEU A 22 8.92 -4.31 14.43
CA LEU A 22 8.25 -5.06 13.37
C LEU A 22 7.83 -4.18 12.20
N GLY A 23 7.65 -2.88 12.42
CA GLY A 23 7.37 -1.92 11.35
C GLY A 23 8.51 -1.73 10.36
N GLU A 24 9.75 -2.02 10.77
CA GLU A 24 10.94 -1.93 9.91
C GLU A 24 11.19 -3.21 9.09
N LEU A 25 10.46 -4.28 9.35
CA LEU A 25 10.61 -5.52 8.59
C LEU A 25 10.12 -5.35 7.15
N ARG A 26 10.83 -6.00 6.24
CA ARG A 26 10.48 -6.07 4.82
C ARG A 26 10.42 -7.53 4.40
N PHE A 27 9.35 -7.89 3.71
CA PHE A 27 9.24 -9.22 3.11
C PHE A 27 9.87 -9.22 1.71
N ASP A 28 10.33 -10.38 1.29
CA ASP A 28 10.77 -10.56 -0.08
C ASP A 28 9.57 -10.41 -1.03
N ILE A 29 9.62 -9.40 -1.89
CA ILE A 29 8.53 -9.05 -2.81
C ILE A 29 8.22 -10.18 -3.81
N SER A 30 9.19 -11.04 -4.13
CA SER A 30 9.01 -12.17 -5.04
C SER A 30 8.01 -13.21 -4.54
N GLN A 31 7.69 -13.22 -3.25
CA GLN A 31 6.70 -14.11 -2.66
C GLN A 31 5.26 -13.66 -2.90
N PHE A 32 5.05 -12.44 -3.35
CA PHE A 32 3.73 -11.85 -3.57
C PHE A 32 3.45 -11.72 -5.06
N LYS A 33 2.19 -11.99 -5.43
CA LYS A 33 1.72 -11.77 -6.81
C LYS A 33 1.40 -10.29 -7.02
N ILE A 34 2.43 -9.49 -7.19
CA ILE A 34 2.26 -8.08 -7.56
C ILE A 34 2.29 -8.00 -9.09
N PRO A 35 1.25 -7.45 -9.73
CA PRO A 35 1.21 -7.34 -11.19
C PRO A 35 2.39 -6.54 -11.73
N SER A 36 2.95 -6.98 -12.85
CA SER A 36 4.02 -6.25 -13.54
C SER A 36 3.52 -4.98 -14.23
N ALA A 37 2.28 -5.01 -14.70
CA ALA A 37 1.59 -3.86 -15.27
C ALA A 37 0.29 -3.63 -14.49
N MET A 38 0.08 -2.41 -14.05
CA MET A 38 -0.99 -2.05 -13.14
C MET A 38 -1.85 -0.93 -13.71
N VAL A 39 -3.13 -0.95 -13.35
CA VAL A 39 -4.07 0.12 -13.66
C VAL A 39 -4.84 0.53 -12.40
N VAL A 40 -5.26 1.77 -12.36
CA VAL A 40 -6.15 2.33 -11.36
C VAL A 40 -7.35 2.94 -12.07
N GLN A 41 -8.54 2.80 -11.51
CA GLN A 41 -9.70 3.50 -12.06
C GLN A 41 -9.60 4.98 -11.73
N LYS A 42 -9.99 5.84 -12.68
CA LYS A 42 -9.97 7.30 -12.50
C LYS A 42 -10.56 7.70 -11.14
N ASP A 43 -9.84 8.51 -10.40
CA ASP A 43 -10.22 9.06 -9.09
C ASP A 43 -10.45 8.02 -7.97
N ASP A 44 -10.14 6.74 -8.21
CA ASP A 44 -10.30 5.69 -7.19
C ASP A 44 -9.07 5.59 -6.29
N PHE A 45 -8.89 6.61 -5.49
CA PHE A 45 -7.85 6.66 -4.45
C PHE A 45 -8.39 7.35 -3.19
N ILE A 46 -7.73 7.08 -2.09
CA ILE A 46 -8.00 7.74 -0.80
C ILE A 46 -6.77 8.55 -0.44
N SER A 47 -6.97 9.81 -0.10
CA SER A 47 -5.89 10.68 0.36
C SER A 47 -6.09 11.15 1.78
N LYS A 48 -4.98 11.34 2.49
CA LYS A 48 -4.96 11.86 3.84
C LYS A 48 -3.83 12.87 3.96
N VAL A 49 -4.13 14.05 4.53
CA VAL A 49 -3.09 15.04 4.85
C VAL A 49 -2.23 14.51 5.99
N GLU A 50 -0.92 14.56 5.80
CA GLU A 50 0.04 14.17 6.83
C GLU A 50 0.17 15.27 7.88
N ARG A 51 0.29 14.85 9.14
CA ARG A 51 0.43 15.73 10.29
C ARG A 51 1.61 15.29 11.14
N GLU A 52 2.33 16.28 11.65
CA GLU A 52 3.43 16.08 12.59
C GLU A 52 3.16 16.85 13.88
N ARG A 53 3.76 16.39 14.98
CA ARG A 53 3.75 17.15 16.22
C ARG A 53 4.86 18.20 16.20
N ASN A 54 4.47 19.46 16.42
CA ASN A 54 5.43 20.55 16.57
C ASN A 54 6.12 20.50 17.96
N ALA A 55 7.03 21.43 18.21
CA ALA A 55 7.74 21.54 19.48
C ALA A 55 6.81 21.72 20.69
N ASN A 56 5.60 22.23 20.50
CA ASN A 56 4.58 22.42 21.53
C ASN A 56 3.66 21.19 21.72
N GLY A 57 3.88 20.10 20.95
CA GLY A 57 3.08 18.89 20.97
C GLY A 57 1.76 18.97 20.19
N GLU A 58 1.52 20.06 19.47
CA GLU A 58 0.35 20.24 18.63
C GLU A 58 0.51 19.54 17.27
N LEU A 59 -0.58 18.95 16.75
CA LEU A 59 -0.60 18.38 15.42
C LEU A 59 -0.74 19.47 14.37
N VAL A 60 0.26 19.60 13.49
CA VAL A 60 0.27 20.54 12.38
C VAL A 60 0.38 19.80 11.05
N GLU A 61 -0.26 20.34 10.02
CA GLU A 61 -0.18 19.78 8.67
C GLU A 61 1.19 20.05 8.05
N THR A 62 1.79 19.02 7.44
CA THR A 62 3.12 19.10 6.82
C THR A 62 3.08 19.62 5.39
N GLY A 63 1.89 19.74 4.78
CA GLY A 63 1.72 20.03 3.36
C GLY A 63 1.94 18.81 2.45
N LYS A 64 2.10 17.63 3.02
CA LYS A 64 2.25 16.36 2.29
C LYS A 64 1.05 15.46 2.47
N TYR A 65 0.91 14.50 1.56
CA TYR A 65 -0.22 13.59 1.51
C TYR A 65 0.25 12.13 1.54
N THR A 66 -0.52 11.30 2.23
CA THR A 66 -0.49 9.85 2.07
C THR A 66 -1.63 9.46 1.15
N ILE A 67 -1.32 8.72 0.08
CA ILE A 67 -2.28 8.33 -0.94
C ILE A 67 -2.36 6.80 -0.99
N ALA A 68 -3.57 6.26 -0.93
CA ALA A 68 -3.83 4.84 -1.08
C ALA A 68 -4.57 4.60 -2.39
N PHE A 69 -3.92 3.90 -3.32
CA PHE A 69 -4.49 3.53 -4.60
C PHE A 69 -5.08 2.13 -4.56
N LYS A 70 -6.24 1.95 -5.17
CA LYS A 70 -6.80 0.64 -5.48
C LYS A 70 -6.35 0.20 -6.86
N VAL A 71 -5.49 -0.78 -6.91
CA VAL A 71 -4.73 -1.16 -8.09
C VAL A 71 -5.16 -2.53 -8.59
N TYR A 72 -5.32 -2.66 -9.90
CA TYR A 72 -5.69 -3.90 -10.58
C TYR A 72 -4.58 -4.34 -11.54
N ASP A 73 -4.55 -5.64 -11.82
CA ASP A 73 -3.72 -6.20 -12.89
C ASP A 73 -4.24 -5.73 -14.25
N ARG A 74 -3.42 -5.02 -15.00
CA ARG A 74 -3.78 -4.50 -16.32
C ARG A 74 -4.24 -5.60 -17.28
N ALA A 75 -3.51 -6.70 -17.35
CA ALA A 75 -3.84 -7.82 -18.23
C ALA A 75 -5.22 -8.43 -17.91
N PHE A 76 -5.53 -8.55 -16.61
CA PHE A 76 -6.82 -9.05 -16.17
C PHE A 76 -7.97 -8.08 -16.52
N ILE A 77 -7.78 -6.80 -16.29
CA ILE A 77 -8.80 -5.78 -16.65
C ILE A 77 -9.04 -5.73 -18.16
N GLU A 78 -8.00 -5.78 -18.97
CA GLU A 78 -8.12 -5.82 -20.42
C GLU A 78 -8.93 -7.05 -20.88
N LEU A 79 -8.68 -8.21 -20.28
CA LEU A 79 -9.43 -9.44 -20.56
C LEU A 79 -10.91 -9.31 -20.18
N VAL A 80 -11.21 -8.75 -19.01
CA VAL A 80 -12.57 -8.52 -18.51
C VAL A 80 -13.33 -7.59 -19.45
N LEU A 81 -12.73 -6.48 -19.86
CA LEU A 81 -13.35 -5.50 -20.74
C LEU A 81 -13.59 -6.08 -22.17
N GLN A 82 -12.67 -6.87 -22.69
CA GLN A 82 -12.82 -7.53 -23.98
C GLN A 82 -13.98 -8.52 -23.99
N ASN A 83 -14.27 -9.17 -22.88
CA ASN A 83 -15.37 -10.12 -22.74
C ASN A 83 -16.70 -9.49 -22.29
N GLY A 84 -16.74 -8.16 -22.13
CA GLY A 84 -17.95 -7.44 -21.70
C GLY A 84 -18.38 -7.74 -20.27
N SER A 85 -17.49 -8.30 -19.45
CA SER A 85 -17.76 -8.54 -18.03
C SER A 85 -17.62 -7.26 -17.21
N THR A 86 -18.36 -7.19 -16.12
CA THR A 86 -18.25 -6.11 -15.11
C THR A 86 -17.55 -6.56 -13.81
N GLU A 87 -17.19 -7.84 -13.74
CA GLU A 87 -16.52 -8.39 -12.57
C GLU A 87 -15.00 -8.17 -12.67
N ILE A 88 -14.54 -7.08 -12.08
CA ILE A 88 -13.14 -6.65 -12.14
C ILE A 88 -12.24 -7.23 -11.05
N GLY A 89 -12.79 -8.08 -10.19
CA GLY A 89 -12.03 -8.70 -9.09
C GLY A 89 -11.74 -7.73 -7.93
N SER A 90 -10.86 -8.17 -7.05
CA SER A 90 -10.45 -7.40 -5.87
C SER A 90 -9.17 -6.63 -6.14
N PRO A 91 -9.11 -5.33 -5.80
CA PRO A 91 -7.90 -4.54 -5.96
C PRO A 91 -6.85 -4.87 -4.90
N ILE A 92 -5.60 -4.54 -5.21
CA ILE A 92 -4.51 -4.44 -4.25
C ILE A 92 -4.40 -2.98 -3.83
N THR A 93 -4.34 -2.71 -2.53
CA THR A 93 -4.10 -1.35 -2.04
C THR A 93 -2.61 -1.10 -1.94
N ILE A 94 -2.11 -0.08 -2.66
CA ILE A 94 -0.73 0.38 -2.59
C ILE A 94 -0.71 1.79 -2.01
N VAL A 95 0.06 1.98 -0.94
CA VAL A 95 0.16 3.25 -0.22
C VAL A 95 1.44 3.97 -0.59
N VAL A 96 1.32 5.24 -0.93
CA VAL A 96 2.46 6.12 -1.21
C VAL A 96 2.41 7.28 -0.23
N GLU A 97 3.42 7.39 0.60
CA GLU A 97 3.52 8.43 1.63
C GLU A 97 4.37 9.61 1.17
N HIS A 98 4.27 10.73 1.87
CA HIS A 98 5.08 11.95 1.68
C HIS A 98 4.98 12.57 0.29
N GLN A 99 3.79 12.53 -0.31
CA GLN A 99 3.54 13.14 -1.61
C GLN A 99 3.22 14.63 -1.49
N GLU A 100 3.82 15.44 -2.33
CA GLU A 100 3.65 16.89 -2.31
C GLU A 100 2.35 17.35 -2.97
N SER A 101 1.73 16.49 -3.77
CA SER A 101 0.49 16.79 -4.49
C SER A 101 -0.40 15.55 -4.60
N LEU A 102 -1.67 15.78 -4.89
CA LEU A 102 -2.64 14.74 -5.19
C LEU A 102 -2.54 14.29 -6.66
N PRO A 103 -2.94 13.03 -6.96
CA PRO A 103 -2.99 12.56 -8.34
C PRO A 103 -3.95 13.41 -9.18
N ILE A 104 -3.59 13.64 -10.43
CA ILE A 104 -4.40 14.38 -11.39
C ILE A 104 -4.84 13.43 -12.51
N PHE A 105 -6.14 13.28 -12.68
CA PHE A 105 -6.77 12.41 -13.68
C PHE A 105 -7.60 13.17 -14.70
N ASP A 106 -7.43 14.48 -14.82
CA ASP A 106 -8.31 15.37 -15.60
C ASP A 106 -8.39 15.03 -17.11
N GLN A 107 -7.35 14.39 -17.64
CA GLN A 107 -7.29 13.97 -19.04
C GLN A 107 -8.00 12.64 -19.33
N TYR A 108 -8.54 11.98 -18.31
CA TYR A 108 -9.17 10.67 -18.42
C TYR A 108 -10.68 10.77 -18.22
N GLU A 109 -11.43 9.85 -18.81
CA GLU A 109 -12.89 9.78 -18.68
C GLU A 109 -13.31 9.11 -17.36
N GLU A 110 -14.50 9.42 -16.90
CA GLU A 110 -15.05 8.80 -15.69
C GLU A 110 -15.18 7.28 -15.88
N GLY A 111 -14.70 6.52 -14.90
CA GLY A 111 -14.68 5.06 -14.94
C GLY A 111 -13.56 4.44 -15.76
N GLU A 112 -12.74 5.25 -16.43
CA GLU A 112 -11.58 4.77 -17.19
C GLU A 112 -10.53 4.14 -16.30
N PHE A 113 -9.95 3.03 -16.76
CA PHE A 113 -8.78 2.41 -16.14
C PHE A 113 -7.50 3.02 -16.72
N VAL A 114 -6.71 3.61 -15.85
CA VAL A 114 -5.53 4.39 -16.20
C VAL A 114 -4.28 3.61 -15.82
N PRO A 115 -3.29 3.45 -16.71
CA PRO A 115 -2.01 2.85 -16.36
C PRO A 115 -1.34 3.62 -15.22
N ILE A 116 -0.74 2.88 -14.27
CA ILE A 116 0.02 3.44 -13.17
C ILE A 116 1.25 2.59 -12.92
N THR A 117 2.37 3.25 -12.66
CA THR A 117 3.64 2.59 -12.33
C THR A 117 4.10 3.07 -10.96
N PHE A 118 4.53 2.14 -10.13
CA PHE A 118 5.08 2.43 -8.80
C PHE A 118 6.57 2.13 -8.76
N HIS A 119 7.31 2.94 -8.02
CA HIS A 119 8.73 2.77 -7.77
C HIS A 119 8.98 2.48 -6.29
N GLY A 120 9.90 1.56 -6.01
CA GLY A 120 10.27 1.22 -4.65
C GLY A 120 9.18 0.43 -3.89
N ILE A 121 8.49 -0.47 -4.58
CA ILE A 121 7.45 -1.30 -3.96
C ILE A 121 8.07 -2.18 -2.87
N ARG A 122 7.41 -2.23 -1.71
CA ARG A 122 7.78 -3.07 -0.58
C ARG A 122 6.56 -3.58 0.16
N VAL A 123 6.68 -4.73 0.76
CA VAL A 123 5.64 -5.33 1.60
C VAL A 123 6.15 -5.40 3.03
N LYS A 124 5.36 -4.92 3.96
CA LYS A 124 5.70 -4.91 5.38
C LYS A 124 4.50 -5.25 6.28
N PRO A 125 4.74 -5.67 7.53
CA PRO A 125 3.67 -5.88 8.49
C PRO A 125 2.90 -4.58 8.75
N LYS A 126 1.58 -4.69 8.85
CA LYS A 126 0.70 -3.58 9.22
C LYS A 126 0.16 -3.78 10.62
N ARG A 127 0.36 -2.77 11.45
CA ARG A 127 -0.20 -2.71 12.79
C ARG A 127 -1.65 -2.24 12.70
N VAL A 128 -2.54 -3.04 13.25
CA VAL A 128 -3.97 -2.74 13.29
C VAL A 128 -4.52 -2.85 14.70
N GLN A 129 -5.54 -2.08 14.99
CA GLN A 129 -6.25 -2.15 16.25
C GLN A 129 -7.31 -3.24 16.17
N LYS A 130 -7.29 -4.18 17.13
CA LYS A 130 -8.25 -5.26 17.24
C LYS A 130 -8.83 -5.32 18.64
N LYS A 131 -10.10 -5.69 18.72
CA LYS A 131 -10.75 -5.97 20.00
C LYS A 131 -10.32 -7.33 20.52
N THR A 132 -9.80 -7.36 21.71
CA THR A 132 -9.29 -8.57 22.36
C THR A 132 -10.14 -8.93 23.55
N PHE A 133 -10.53 -10.20 23.64
CA PHE A 133 -11.22 -10.77 24.78
C PHE A 133 -10.23 -10.93 25.96
N VAL A 134 -10.59 -10.37 27.11
CA VAL A 134 -9.73 -10.37 28.32
C VAL A 134 -10.30 -11.18 29.48
N GLY A 135 -11.50 -11.72 29.33
CA GLY A 135 -12.13 -12.55 30.36
C GLY A 135 -13.64 -12.48 30.32
N GLN A 136 -14.28 -13.50 30.89
CA GLN A 136 -15.73 -13.59 30.98
C GLN A 136 -16.30 -12.46 31.86
N GLY A 137 -17.33 -11.77 31.37
CA GLY A 137 -17.94 -10.66 32.07
C GLY A 137 -17.18 -9.33 32.01
N LYS A 138 -16.06 -9.27 31.27
CA LYS A 138 -15.27 -8.04 31.04
C LYS A 138 -15.51 -7.51 29.64
N PRO A 139 -15.49 -6.17 29.42
CA PRO A 139 -15.56 -5.60 28.09
C PRO A 139 -14.30 -5.96 27.29
N MET A 140 -14.45 -6.11 25.97
CA MET A 140 -13.31 -6.25 25.07
C MET A 140 -12.44 -5.00 25.12
N ILE A 141 -11.13 -5.18 25.12
CA ILE A 141 -10.16 -4.10 25.03
C ILE A 141 -9.59 -3.98 23.60
N ASP A 142 -9.26 -2.76 23.21
CA ASP A 142 -8.57 -2.50 21.97
C ASP A 142 -7.06 -2.75 22.14
N THR A 143 -6.52 -3.63 21.30
CA THR A 143 -5.09 -3.94 21.28
C THR A 143 -4.50 -3.70 19.90
N TRP A 144 -3.26 -3.22 19.85
CA TRP A 144 -2.51 -3.05 18.61
C TRP A 144 -1.75 -4.34 18.28
N GLN A 145 -2.01 -4.88 17.08
CA GLN A 145 -1.41 -6.13 16.61
C GLN A 145 -0.93 -6.01 15.17
N TYR A 146 0.19 -6.67 14.87
CA TYR A 146 0.65 -6.85 13.49
C TYR A 146 -0.05 -8.07 12.88
N SER A 147 -1.16 -7.86 12.23
CA SER A 147 -2.01 -8.95 11.71
C SER A 147 -2.36 -8.83 10.23
N GLU A 148 -1.91 -7.78 9.57
CA GLU A 148 -2.11 -7.54 8.14
C GLU A 148 -0.80 -7.20 7.47
N LEU A 149 -0.81 -7.24 6.13
CA LEU A 149 0.30 -6.78 5.31
C LEU A 149 -0.07 -5.43 4.66
N LYS A 150 0.93 -4.58 4.52
CA LYS A 150 0.82 -3.30 3.84
C LYS A 150 1.78 -3.28 2.66
N VAL A 151 1.27 -2.93 1.48
CA VAL A 151 2.09 -2.68 0.29
C VAL A 151 2.30 -1.19 0.17
N GLU A 152 3.55 -0.77 0.15
CA GLU A 152 3.94 0.63 0.00
C GLU A 152 4.82 0.81 -1.23
N ALA A 153 4.87 2.03 -1.72
CA ALA A 153 5.83 2.45 -2.74
C ALA A 153 6.39 3.84 -2.40
N ASP A 154 7.55 4.17 -2.96
CA ASP A 154 8.17 5.48 -2.76
C ASP A 154 7.54 6.57 -3.62
N SER A 155 7.18 6.22 -4.84
CA SER A 155 6.57 7.14 -5.81
C SER A 155 5.70 6.40 -6.82
N TYR A 156 4.93 7.17 -7.58
CA TYR A 156 4.09 6.66 -8.66
C TYR A 156 4.13 7.58 -9.88
N VAL A 157 3.81 7.02 -11.03
CA VAL A 157 3.60 7.75 -12.28
C VAL A 157 2.28 7.31 -12.90
N ILE A 158 1.40 8.26 -13.20
CA ILE A 158 0.12 8.02 -13.86
C ILE A 158 0.31 8.14 -15.37
N GLY A 159 -0.28 7.21 -16.12
CA GLY A 159 -0.20 7.14 -17.57
C GLY A 159 0.86 6.17 -18.06
N GLU A 160 0.98 6.08 -19.38
CA GLU A 160 2.01 5.25 -20.01
C GLU A 160 3.39 5.85 -19.73
N VAL A 161 4.26 5.04 -19.18
CA VAL A 161 5.68 5.38 -19.10
C VAL A 161 6.26 5.14 -20.48
N ASN A 162 6.44 6.20 -21.24
CA ASN A 162 7.26 6.13 -22.44
C ASN A 162 8.69 5.85 -21.98
N GLU A 163 9.12 4.60 -22.10
CA GLU A 163 10.55 4.31 -22.09
C GLU A 163 11.17 5.04 -23.27
N THR A 164 11.57 6.26 -23.03
CA THR A 164 12.46 6.95 -23.95
C THR A 164 13.73 6.12 -23.94
N LYS A 165 13.91 5.28 -24.95
CA LYS A 165 15.17 4.60 -25.15
C LYS A 165 16.22 5.68 -25.21
N ALA A 166 16.93 5.88 -24.12
CA ALA A 166 18.14 6.68 -24.14
C ALA A 166 19.08 6.05 -25.17
N LYS A 167 19.25 6.74 -26.25
CA LYS A 167 20.28 6.39 -27.21
C LYS A 167 21.65 6.74 -26.64
#